data_3750cf52b2cf0e4192c70dbf0afeba4b
#
_entry.id   3750cf52b2cf0e4192c70dbf0afeba4b
#
_cell.length_a   1.000
_cell.length_b   1.000
_cell.length_c   1.000
_cell.angle_alpha   90.00
_cell.angle_beta   90.00
_cell.angle_gamma   90.00
#
_symmetry.space_group_name_H-M   'P 1'
#
loop_
_entity.id
_entity.type
_entity.pdbx_description
1 polymer ?
#
loop_
_entity_poly.entity_id
_entity_poly.type
_entity_poly.pdbx_seq_one_letter_code
_entity_poly.pdbx_strand_id
1 'polypeptide(L)'
;MTPYPSGVSYRGINRAGAEYGDDWDGWTGQTYYTFPTPADLATELQFYADQGFNILRLPISWERLQHELSGGLDPSYSDQVMGFVDQANARGFGVIIDLHNYNRYATGSFDPAGTQVNSYTQQTMGDGVLGVTHLADLWTKLANLCLARPDVVFNLMNEPHDFPVISDNWFTMVQTVIDAIRGTGASQLILVPNSRGSDADHWNNYAPNGGSLDSVAALNITDSANNFAFDTHAYQDNPPSSTSYVELIAPVTQWARDNGKLLFLSELGVTNNALNGAAALDNLLSYLDANSDIWLGWTPWNLAPYNLTDPNNFATGGPQMAWYTRHLQPNII
;
A
#
# COMPACT_ATOMS: atom_id res chain seq x y z
N MET A 1 -8.24 12.06 10.84
CA MET A 1 -6.80 12.17 10.47
C MET A 1 -6.41 13.63 10.35
N THR A 2 -5.30 14.04 10.98
CA THR A 2 -4.85 15.44 10.95
C THR A 2 -3.59 15.54 10.09
N PRO A 3 -3.63 16.27 8.95
CA PRO A 3 -2.46 16.47 8.11
C PRO A 3 -1.35 17.25 8.82
N TYR A 4 -0.11 17.04 8.40
CA TYR A 4 1.01 17.87 8.83
C TYR A 4 0.82 19.33 8.36
N PRO A 5 1.28 20.30 9.14
CA PRO A 5 1.07 21.72 8.82
C PRO A 5 1.97 22.24 7.70
N SER A 6 3.02 21.48 7.35
CA SER A 6 3.98 21.82 6.27
C SER A 6 4.60 20.56 5.68
N GLY A 7 5.05 20.62 4.44
CA GLY A 7 5.54 19.48 3.68
C GLY A 7 4.40 18.53 3.30
N VAL A 8 4.69 17.23 3.13
CA VAL A 8 3.66 16.24 2.83
C VAL A 8 2.68 16.08 4.00
N SER A 9 1.40 15.84 3.66
CA SER A 9 0.31 15.77 4.65
C SER A 9 0.34 14.50 5.50
N TYR A 10 0.86 13.39 4.97
CA TYR A 10 0.79 12.07 5.61
C TYR A 10 2.18 11.45 5.74
N ARG A 11 2.51 11.06 6.95
CA ARG A 11 3.77 10.42 7.30
C ARG A 11 3.47 9.22 8.16
N GLY A 12 3.81 8.05 7.66
CA GLY A 12 3.37 6.82 8.31
C GLY A 12 4.36 5.68 8.18
N ILE A 13 3.85 4.48 8.40
CA ILE A 13 4.62 3.24 8.32
C ILE A 13 3.75 2.10 7.83
N ASN A 14 4.33 1.12 7.13
CA ASN A 14 3.68 -0.14 6.82
C ASN A 14 3.65 -1.02 8.07
N ARG A 15 2.44 -1.39 8.52
CA ARG A 15 2.26 -2.35 9.61
C ARG A 15 1.94 -3.72 9.01
N ALA A 16 3.01 -4.40 8.58
CA ALA A 16 2.97 -5.74 8.00
C ALA A 16 2.56 -6.81 9.03
N GLY A 17 2.04 -7.93 8.56
CA GLY A 17 1.69 -9.10 9.37
C GLY A 17 0.32 -9.69 9.09
N ALA A 18 -0.67 -8.89 8.73
CA ALA A 18 -2.01 -9.40 8.43
C ALA A 18 -2.06 -10.16 7.09
N GLU A 19 -1.22 -9.79 6.15
CA GLU A 19 -1.06 -10.42 4.83
C GLU A 19 -0.27 -11.73 4.86
N TYR A 20 0.50 -12.01 5.92
CA TYR A 20 1.41 -13.16 5.97
C TYR A 20 0.71 -14.52 5.89
N GLY A 21 1.50 -15.52 5.45
CA GLY A 21 1.10 -16.91 5.40
C GLY A 21 0.46 -17.35 4.10
N ASP A 22 0.47 -16.50 3.09
CA ASP A 22 0.10 -16.85 1.74
C ASP A 22 1.39 -17.19 0.99
N ASP A 23 1.72 -18.50 0.87
CA ASP A 23 3.01 -19.02 0.35
C ASP A 23 3.21 -18.78 -1.16
N TRP A 24 2.42 -17.95 -1.79
CA TRP A 24 2.43 -17.82 -3.25
C TRP A 24 3.59 -16.97 -3.80
N ASP A 25 4.26 -16.17 -2.97
CA ASP A 25 5.44 -15.38 -3.37
C ASP A 25 6.77 -16.10 -3.16
N GLY A 26 6.74 -17.35 -2.67
CA GLY A 26 7.93 -18.13 -2.36
C GLY A 26 8.59 -17.78 -1.02
N TRP A 27 7.97 -16.93 -0.20
CA TRP A 27 8.36 -16.70 1.18
C TRP A 27 7.86 -17.85 2.05
N THR A 28 8.57 -18.95 1.97
CA THR A 28 8.25 -20.20 2.68
C THR A 28 8.38 -20.03 4.19
N GLY A 29 7.35 -20.40 4.93
CA GLY A 29 7.42 -20.65 6.35
C GLY A 29 6.46 -19.90 7.26
N GLN A 30 5.62 -19.02 6.75
CA GLN A 30 4.64 -18.31 7.56
C GLN A 30 3.23 -18.86 7.30
N THR A 31 2.83 -19.87 8.04
CA THR A 31 1.46 -20.42 7.96
C THR A 31 0.44 -19.63 8.78
N TYR A 32 0.82 -18.48 9.31
CA TYR A 32 -0.04 -17.68 10.19
C TYR A 32 0.14 -16.18 9.91
N TYR A 33 -0.96 -15.49 9.83
CA TYR A 33 -1.00 -14.03 9.87
C TYR A 33 -1.08 -13.55 11.33
N THR A 34 -0.72 -12.29 11.56
CA THR A 34 -0.76 -11.70 12.90
C THR A 34 -1.46 -10.35 12.90
N PHE A 35 -2.50 -10.26 13.74
CA PHE A 35 -2.95 -8.97 14.24
C PHE A 35 -2.49 -8.80 15.68
N PRO A 36 -2.12 -7.58 16.09
CA PRO A 36 -1.86 -7.32 17.51
C PRO A 36 -3.13 -7.52 18.32
N THR A 37 -2.99 -7.94 19.58
CA THR A 37 -4.13 -7.86 20.49
C THR A 37 -4.56 -6.39 20.65
N PRO A 38 -5.81 -6.09 21.05
CA PRO A 38 -6.23 -4.70 21.27
C PRO A 38 -5.35 -3.91 22.24
N ALA A 39 -4.74 -4.58 23.23
CA ALA A 39 -3.83 -3.95 24.19
C ALA A 39 -2.46 -3.67 23.56
N ASP A 40 -1.93 -4.62 22.80
CA ASP A 40 -0.65 -4.44 22.09
C ASP A 40 -0.78 -3.37 21.02
N LEU A 41 -1.88 -3.37 20.26
CA LEU A 41 -2.16 -2.32 19.28
C LEU A 41 -2.25 -0.94 19.92
N ALA A 42 -2.87 -0.82 21.10
CA ALA A 42 -2.93 0.44 21.81
C ALA A 42 -1.53 0.97 22.17
N THR A 43 -0.61 0.06 22.53
CA THR A 43 0.79 0.39 22.85
C THR A 43 1.56 0.77 21.59
N GLU A 44 1.39 0.02 20.51
CA GLU A 44 1.99 0.34 19.19
C GLU A 44 1.53 1.71 18.70
N LEU A 45 0.23 1.99 18.72
CA LEU A 45 -0.33 3.26 18.27
C LEU A 45 0.15 4.45 19.11
N GLN A 46 0.34 4.27 20.42
CA GLN A 46 0.92 5.31 21.26
C GLN A 46 2.37 5.59 20.85
N PHE A 47 3.16 4.53 20.63
CA PHE A 47 4.54 4.68 20.14
C PHE A 47 4.59 5.44 18.82
N TYR A 48 3.72 5.11 17.84
CA TYR A 48 3.68 5.82 16.56
C TYR A 48 3.29 7.28 16.71
N ALA A 49 2.32 7.57 17.58
CA ALA A 49 1.92 8.94 17.87
C ALA A 49 3.06 9.75 18.48
N ASP A 50 3.79 9.17 19.44
CA ASP A 50 4.94 9.79 20.09
C ASP A 50 6.08 10.07 19.11
N GLN A 51 6.21 9.28 18.04
CA GLN A 51 7.17 9.53 16.97
C GLN A 51 6.67 10.57 15.95
N GLY A 52 5.37 10.88 15.93
CA GLY A 52 4.77 11.85 15.03
C GLY A 52 4.13 11.27 13.77
N PHE A 53 3.97 9.95 13.66
CA PHE A 53 3.21 9.36 12.57
C PHE A 53 1.72 9.72 12.65
N ASN A 54 1.07 9.86 11.49
CA ASN A 54 -0.36 10.17 11.40
C ASN A 54 -1.15 9.24 10.46
N ILE A 55 -0.49 8.31 9.80
CA ILE A 55 -1.11 7.30 8.93
C ILE A 55 -0.40 5.95 9.06
N LEU A 56 -1.14 4.85 8.91
CA LEU A 56 -0.60 3.50 8.87
C LEU A 56 -1.05 2.82 7.59
N ARG A 57 -0.16 2.09 6.91
CA ARG A 57 -0.55 1.19 5.84
C ARG A 57 -0.67 -0.21 6.42
N LEU A 58 -1.82 -0.84 6.25
CA LEU A 58 -2.15 -2.18 6.71
C LEU A 58 -2.28 -3.09 5.49
N PRO A 59 -1.23 -3.84 5.16
CA PRO A 59 -1.32 -4.91 4.17
C PRO A 59 -2.28 -6.00 4.63
N ILE A 60 -3.15 -6.47 3.71
CA ILE A 60 -4.13 -7.53 3.97
C ILE A 60 -4.16 -8.52 2.80
N SER A 61 -4.59 -9.75 3.07
CA SER A 61 -4.70 -10.81 2.06
C SER A 61 -6.13 -10.93 1.53
N TRP A 62 -6.26 -11.05 0.19
CA TRP A 62 -7.55 -11.28 -0.47
C TRP A 62 -8.17 -12.61 -0.05
N GLU A 63 -7.39 -13.68 -0.09
CA GLU A 63 -7.84 -15.04 0.21
C GLU A 63 -8.38 -15.17 1.63
N ARG A 64 -7.79 -14.43 2.59
CA ARG A 64 -8.27 -14.39 3.97
C ARG A 64 -9.55 -13.60 4.13
N LEU A 65 -9.72 -12.55 3.32
CA LEU A 65 -10.97 -11.78 3.29
C LEU A 65 -12.11 -12.50 2.57
N GLN A 66 -11.80 -13.16 1.46
CA GLN A 66 -12.74 -13.93 0.66
C GLN A 66 -12.14 -15.29 0.34
N HIS A 67 -12.59 -16.35 0.99
CA HIS A 67 -12.11 -17.72 0.76
C HIS A 67 -12.47 -18.25 -0.64
N GLU A 68 -13.49 -17.66 -1.26
CA GLU A 68 -13.92 -17.94 -2.64
C GLU A 68 -14.11 -16.62 -3.39
N LEU A 69 -13.72 -16.58 -4.66
CA LEU A 69 -13.91 -15.41 -5.53
C LEU A 69 -15.39 -14.99 -5.55
N SER A 70 -15.65 -13.74 -5.27
CA SER A 70 -16.99 -13.13 -5.10
C SER A 70 -17.83 -13.73 -3.97
N GLY A 71 -17.25 -14.54 -3.09
CA GLY A 71 -17.88 -15.06 -1.88
C GLY A 71 -18.15 -13.97 -0.83
N GLY A 72 -18.75 -14.35 0.30
CA GLY A 72 -18.86 -13.47 1.46
C GLY A 72 -17.50 -13.13 2.04
N LEU A 73 -17.41 -12.00 2.73
CA LEU A 73 -16.19 -11.72 3.52
C LEU A 73 -16.15 -12.68 4.73
N ASP A 74 -14.96 -13.17 5.05
CA ASP A 74 -14.72 -13.90 6.30
C ASP A 74 -14.94 -12.96 7.49
N PRO A 75 -15.89 -13.27 8.38
CA PRO A 75 -16.20 -12.37 9.49
C PRO A 75 -15.03 -12.21 10.46
N SER A 76 -14.28 -13.29 10.74
CA SER A 76 -13.20 -13.27 11.71
C SER A 76 -12.06 -12.36 11.25
N TYR A 77 -11.66 -12.50 9.99
CA TYR A 77 -10.57 -11.68 9.44
C TYR A 77 -11.02 -10.23 9.20
N SER A 78 -12.21 -10.01 8.65
CA SER A 78 -12.72 -8.66 8.41
C SER A 78 -12.96 -7.89 9.72
N ASP A 79 -13.41 -8.56 10.79
CA ASP A 79 -13.57 -7.94 12.12
C ASP A 79 -12.21 -7.52 12.71
N GLN A 80 -11.13 -8.29 12.48
CA GLN A 80 -9.78 -7.91 12.91
C GLN A 80 -9.26 -6.70 12.12
N VAL A 81 -9.45 -6.67 10.80
CA VAL A 81 -9.10 -5.52 9.96
C VAL A 81 -9.85 -4.26 10.42
N MET A 82 -11.17 -4.36 10.60
CA MET A 82 -11.98 -3.21 11.03
C MET A 82 -11.67 -2.80 12.48
N GLY A 83 -11.38 -3.76 13.36
CA GLY A 83 -10.96 -3.49 14.73
C GLY A 83 -9.63 -2.73 14.81
N PHE A 84 -8.68 -3.05 13.92
CA PHE A 84 -7.44 -2.28 13.76
C PHE A 84 -7.75 -0.85 13.28
N VAL A 85 -8.56 -0.72 12.22
CA VAL A 85 -8.96 0.57 11.66
C VAL A 85 -9.63 1.45 12.72
N ASP A 86 -10.59 0.91 13.45
CA ASP A 86 -11.34 1.67 14.46
C ASP A 86 -10.45 2.16 15.60
N GLN A 87 -9.51 1.34 16.06
CA GLN A 87 -8.57 1.73 17.11
C GLN A 87 -7.57 2.79 16.63
N ALA A 88 -7.09 2.69 15.38
CA ALA A 88 -6.20 3.68 14.78
C ALA A 88 -6.93 5.02 14.56
N ASN A 89 -8.11 4.99 13.95
CA ASN A 89 -8.91 6.19 13.73
C ASN A 89 -9.30 6.90 15.05
N ALA A 90 -9.64 6.14 16.10
CA ALA A 90 -9.94 6.70 17.42
C ALA A 90 -8.76 7.46 18.05
N ARG A 91 -7.53 7.24 17.58
CA ARG A 91 -6.31 7.93 18.01
C ARG A 91 -5.81 8.97 17.00
N GLY A 92 -6.61 9.26 15.97
CA GLY A 92 -6.30 10.28 14.95
C GLY A 92 -5.44 9.81 13.79
N PHE A 93 -5.14 8.50 13.71
CA PHE A 93 -4.43 7.95 12.55
C PHE A 93 -5.38 7.71 11.38
N GLY A 94 -4.90 7.96 10.16
CA GLY A 94 -5.46 7.35 8.96
C GLY A 94 -4.99 5.91 8.80
N VAL A 95 -5.77 5.10 8.07
CA VAL A 95 -5.37 3.73 7.72
C VAL A 95 -5.53 3.51 6.22
N ILE A 96 -4.42 3.19 5.56
CA ILE A 96 -4.41 2.68 4.19
C ILE A 96 -4.66 1.18 4.28
N ILE A 97 -5.82 0.73 3.85
CA ILE A 97 -6.10 -0.69 3.63
C ILE A 97 -5.49 -1.05 2.28
N ASP A 98 -4.48 -1.89 2.30
CA ASP A 98 -3.74 -2.32 1.12
C ASP A 98 -4.02 -3.78 0.79
N LEU A 99 -4.54 -4.03 -0.41
CA LEU A 99 -4.73 -5.40 -0.90
C LEU A 99 -3.39 -5.95 -1.39
N HIS A 100 -2.69 -6.71 -0.52
CA HIS A 100 -1.29 -7.11 -0.71
C HIS A 100 -1.12 -8.37 -1.57
N ASN A 101 -1.74 -8.41 -2.74
CA ASN A 101 -1.89 -9.64 -3.54
C ASN A 101 -1.18 -9.63 -4.89
N TYR A 102 -0.39 -8.61 -5.25
CA TYR A 102 0.49 -8.59 -6.44
C TYR A 102 -0.21 -9.01 -7.75
N ASN A 103 -1.49 -8.64 -7.90
CA ASN A 103 -2.31 -9.00 -9.05
C ASN A 103 -2.71 -10.49 -9.09
N ARG A 104 -2.74 -11.18 -7.94
CA ARG A 104 -2.96 -12.62 -7.84
C ARG A 104 -4.06 -12.99 -6.85
N TYR A 105 -4.53 -14.24 -6.94
CA TYR A 105 -5.42 -14.89 -5.99
C TYR A 105 -5.18 -16.41 -5.99
N ALA A 106 -5.05 -17.01 -4.83
CA ALA A 106 -4.81 -18.44 -4.65
C ALA A 106 -6.13 -19.20 -4.49
N THR A 107 -6.70 -19.68 -5.60
CA THR A 107 -7.96 -20.44 -5.60
C THR A 107 -7.79 -21.77 -4.88
N GLY A 108 -8.70 -22.07 -3.95
CA GLY A 108 -8.68 -23.30 -3.15
C GLY A 108 -7.69 -23.29 -2.01
N SER A 109 -7.16 -22.12 -1.63
CA SER A 109 -6.28 -21.98 -0.45
C SER A 109 -6.99 -22.17 0.88
N PHE A 110 -8.32 -22.18 0.89
CA PHE A 110 -9.15 -22.48 2.06
C PHE A 110 -10.08 -23.66 1.79
N ASP A 111 -10.28 -24.50 2.79
CA ASP A 111 -11.31 -25.55 2.74
C ASP A 111 -12.72 -24.97 3.04
N PRO A 112 -13.80 -25.76 2.84
CA PRO A 112 -15.16 -25.27 3.13
C PRO A 112 -15.43 -24.86 4.59
N ALA A 113 -14.55 -25.22 5.51
CA ALA A 113 -14.63 -24.80 6.93
C ALA A 113 -13.83 -23.51 7.21
N GLY A 114 -13.18 -22.93 6.18
CA GLY A 114 -12.36 -21.74 6.32
C GLY A 114 -10.95 -22.02 6.87
N THR A 115 -10.48 -23.27 6.79
CA THR A 115 -9.12 -23.63 7.18
C THR A 115 -8.20 -23.45 5.98
N GLN A 116 -7.08 -22.76 6.16
CA GLN A 116 -6.09 -22.61 5.11
C GLN A 116 -5.43 -23.96 4.78
N VAL A 117 -5.29 -24.26 3.51
CA VAL A 117 -4.70 -25.50 3.00
C VAL A 117 -3.53 -25.20 2.06
N ASN A 118 -2.55 -26.12 2.01
CA ASN A 118 -1.32 -25.93 1.24
C ASN A 118 -1.42 -26.40 -0.23
N SER A 119 -2.62 -26.71 -0.72
CA SER A 119 -2.85 -27.11 -2.11
C SER A 119 -3.80 -26.14 -2.78
N TYR A 120 -3.26 -25.15 -3.46
CA TYR A 120 -4.03 -24.12 -4.17
C TYR A 120 -3.55 -23.98 -5.62
N THR A 121 -4.35 -23.29 -6.43
CA THR A 121 -3.94 -22.86 -7.76
C THR A 121 -3.85 -21.35 -7.79
N GLN A 122 -2.68 -20.83 -8.10
CA GLN A 122 -2.49 -19.39 -8.25
C GLN A 122 -3.15 -18.92 -9.57
N GLN A 123 -3.97 -17.91 -9.45
CA GLN A 123 -4.59 -17.21 -10.57
C GLN A 123 -3.97 -15.82 -10.69
N THR A 124 -3.86 -15.32 -11.93
CA THR A 124 -3.39 -13.96 -12.20
C THR A 124 -4.49 -13.17 -12.88
N MET A 125 -4.66 -11.92 -12.51
CA MET A 125 -5.71 -11.05 -13.06
C MET A 125 -5.67 -11.03 -14.61
N GLY A 126 -6.77 -11.42 -15.23
CA GLY A 126 -6.88 -11.50 -16.68
C GLY A 126 -6.54 -12.86 -17.29
N ASP A 127 -6.30 -13.91 -16.48
CA ASP A 127 -6.01 -15.28 -16.93
C ASP A 127 -7.26 -16.06 -17.42
N GLY A 128 -8.44 -15.47 -17.28
CA GLY A 128 -9.73 -16.07 -17.64
C GLY A 128 -10.48 -16.70 -16.45
N VAL A 129 -9.83 -16.83 -15.30
CA VAL A 129 -10.43 -17.25 -14.02
C VAL A 129 -10.56 -16.04 -13.09
N LEU A 130 -9.43 -15.38 -12.80
CA LEU A 130 -9.42 -14.15 -12.03
C LEU A 130 -9.67 -12.95 -12.93
N GLY A 131 -10.74 -12.23 -12.69
CA GLY A 131 -11.14 -11.07 -13.50
C GLY A 131 -11.50 -9.86 -12.66
N VAL A 132 -11.61 -8.70 -13.30
CA VAL A 132 -11.91 -7.42 -12.66
C VAL A 132 -13.21 -7.43 -11.85
N THR A 133 -14.19 -8.23 -12.22
CA THR A 133 -15.45 -8.36 -11.49
C THR A 133 -15.26 -8.92 -10.09
N HIS A 134 -14.26 -9.79 -9.89
CA HIS A 134 -13.92 -10.31 -8.56
C HIS A 134 -13.26 -9.23 -7.69
N LEU A 135 -12.35 -8.45 -8.28
CA LEU A 135 -11.70 -7.34 -7.57
C LEU A 135 -12.71 -6.22 -7.21
N ALA A 136 -13.60 -5.91 -8.15
CA ALA A 136 -14.66 -4.94 -7.92
C ALA A 136 -15.67 -5.41 -6.84
N ASP A 137 -15.99 -6.69 -6.80
CA ASP A 137 -16.82 -7.29 -5.76
C ASP A 137 -16.18 -7.17 -4.37
N LEU A 138 -14.89 -7.54 -4.24
CA LEU A 138 -14.15 -7.38 -3.00
C LEU A 138 -14.16 -5.93 -2.52
N TRP A 139 -13.76 -4.99 -3.39
CA TRP A 139 -13.69 -3.58 -3.02
C TRP A 139 -15.05 -2.97 -2.73
N THR A 140 -16.12 -3.42 -3.40
CA THR A 140 -17.51 -3.03 -3.05
C THR A 140 -17.83 -3.42 -1.60
N LYS A 141 -17.47 -4.63 -1.19
CA LYS A 141 -17.71 -5.12 0.17
C LYS A 141 -16.89 -4.37 1.21
N LEU A 142 -15.59 -4.16 0.95
CA LEU A 142 -14.71 -3.39 1.84
C LEU A 142 -15.16 -1.93 1.95
N ALA A 143 -15.52 -1.29 0.83
CA ALA A 143 -16.01 0.08 0.82
C ALA A 143 -17.28 0.22 1.67
N ASN A 144 -18.21 -0.74 1.59
CA ASN A 144 -19.41 -0.74 2.44
C ASN A 144 -19.07 -0.83 3.94
N LEU A 145 -18.06 -1.62 4.33
CA LEU A 145 -17.61 -1.67 5.73
C LEU A 145 -16.99 -0.33 6.19
N CYS A 146 -16.47 0.45 5.25
CA CYS A 146 -15.74 1.69 5.54
C CYS A 146 -16.58 2.97 5.39
N LEU A 147 -17.88 2.91 5.04
CA LEU A 147 -18.71 4.11 4.82
C LEU A 147 -18.71 5.10 6.00
N ALA A 148 -18.67 4.60 7.23
CA ALA A 148 -18.62 5.43 8.44
C ALA A 148 -17.17 5.76 8.90
N ARG A 149 -16.14 5.43 8.11
CA ARG A 149 -14.71 5.55 8.45
C ARG A 149 -14.00 6.47 7.45
N PRO A 150 -14.17 7.80 7.56
CA PRO A 150 -13.64 8.75 6.57
C PRO A 150 -12.11 8.80 6.50
N ASP A 151 -11.42 8.34 7.54
CA ASP A 151 -9.96 8.32 7.65
C ASP A 151 -9.33 7.02 7.12
N VAL A 152 -10.10 6.22 6.37
CA VAL A 152 -9.58 5.09 5.60
C VAL A 152 -9.14 5.55 4.21
N VAL A 153 -8.10 4.93 3.69
CA VAL A 153 -7.61 5.05 2.31
C VAL A 153 -7.63 3.67 1.68
N PHE A 154 -8.05 3.55 0.43
CA PHE A 154 -8.10 2.29 -0.31
C PHE A 154 -6.91 2.18 -1.25
N ASN A 155 -5.96 1.29 -0.98
CA ASN A 155 -4.87 0.95 -1.89
C ASN A 155 -5.28 -0.30 -2.69
N LEU A 156 -5.61 -0.11 -3.94
CA LEU A 156 -6.38 -1.09 -4.72
C LEU A 156 -5.69 -2.42 -4.94
N MET A 157 -4.36 -2.43 -4.99
CA MET A 157 -3.53 -3.63 -5.14
C MET A 157 -2.08 -3.29 -4.84
N ASN A 158 -1.41 -4.09 -4.01
CA ASN A 158 0.04 -4.00 -3.88
C ASN A 158 0.74 -4.53 -5.13
N GLU A 159 1.69 -3.78 -5.64
CA GLU A 159 2.66 -4.18 -6.66
C GLU A 159 2.10 -5.09 -7.79
N PRO A 160 1.06 -4.68 -8.51
CA PRO A 160 0.52 -5.50 -9.57
C PRO A 160 1.55 -5.69 -10.69
N HIS A 161 1.79 -6.94 -11.10
CA HIS A 161 2.73 -7.29 -12.16
C HIS A 161 2.35 -8.60 -12.86
N ASP A 162 3.14 -9.03 -13.86
CA ASP A 162 2.96 -10.27 -14.62
C ASP A 162 1.57 -10.43 -15.26
N PHE A 163 1.07 -9.33 -15.83
CA PHE A 163 -0.21 -9.39 -16.52
C PHE A 163 -0.13 -10.29 -17.76
N PRO A 164 -1.07 -11.23 -17.96
CA PRO A 164 -1.17 -12.02 -19.18
C PRO A 164 -1.72 -11.20 -20.36
N VAL A 165 -2.16 -9.98 -20.10
CA VAL A 165 -2.77 -9.04 -21.05
C VAL A 165 -1.99 -7.73 -21.13
N ILE A 166 -2.30 -6.88 -22.10
CA ILE A 166 -1.64 -5.57 -22.25
C ILE A 166 -2.00 -4.61 -21.10
N SER A 167 -1.10 -3.68 -20.79
CA SER A 167 -1.23 -2.72 -19.66
C SER A 167 -2.47 -1.84 -19.69
N ASP A 168 -2.95 -1.47 -20.88
CA ASP A 168 -4.15 -0.64 -21.01
C ASP A 168 -5.34 -1.29 -20.30
N ASN A 169 -5.34 -2.60 -20.19
CA ASN A 169 -6.34 -3.35 -19.46
C ASN A 169 -6.26 -3.14 -17.96
N TRP A 170 -5.05 -2.93 -17.36
CA TRP A 170 -4.93 -2.68 -15.94
C TRP A 170 -5.67 -1.39 -15.54
N PHE A 171 -5.40 -0.28 -16.19
CA PHE A 171 -6.08 0.99 -15.87
C PHE A 171 -7.58 0.96 -16.22
N THR A 172 -8.00 0.18 -17.23
CA THR A 172 -9.42 -0.09 -17.48
C THR A 172 -10.06 -0.90 -16.36
N MET A 173 -9.35 -1.91 -15.82
CA MET A 173 -9.80 -2.68 -14.66
C MET A 173 -9.89 -1.80 -13.42
N VAL A 174 -8.87 -0.98 -13.17
CA VAL A 174 -8.85 -0.02 -12.05
C VAL A 174 -10.04 0.94 -12.14
N GLN A 175 -10.35 1.47 -13.33
CA GLN A 175 -11.55 2.33 -13.50
C GLN A 175 -12.83 1.61 -13.07
N THR A 176 -12.98 0.33 -13.46
CA THR A 176 -14.14 -0.49 -13.04
C THR A 176 -14.23 -0.63 -11.51
N VAL A 177 -13.08 -0.80 -10.84
CA VAL A 177 -13.01 -0.91 -9.37
C VAL A 177 -13.35 0.42 -8.71
N ILE A 178 -12.82 1.53 -9.21
CA ILE A 178 -13.13 2.88 -8.72
C ILE A 178 -14.65 3.13 -8.81
N ASP A 179 -15.25 2.85 -9.97
CA ASP A 179 -16.68 3.03 -10.19
C ASP A 179 -17.52 2.17 -9.23
N ALA A 180 -17.09 0.93 -8.97
CA ALA A 180 -17.74 0.04 -8.02
C ALA A 180 -17.66 0.57 -6.57
N ILE A 181 -16.50 1.06 -6.13
CA ILE A 181 -16.31 1.70 -4.83
C ILE A 181 -17.22 2.93 -4.72
N ARG A 182 -17.21 3.81 -5.70
CA ARG A 182 -18.03 5.04 -5.69
C ARG A 182 -19.53 4.75 -5.76
N GLY A 183 -19.91 3.65 -6.40
CA GLY A 183 -21.30 3.14 -6.43
C GLY A 183 -21.86 2.79 -5.04
N THR A 184 -21.01 2.54 -4.04
CA THR A 184 -21.42 2.36 -2.64
C THR A 184 -21.74 3.66 -1.90
N GLY A 185 -21.33 4.80 -2.45
CA GLY A 185 -21.35 6.09 -1.78
C GLY A 185 -20.06 6.43 -1.02
N ALA A 186 -19.07 5.54 -1.04
CA ALA A 186 -17.76 5.77 -0.42
C ALA A 186 -17.01 6.90 -1.13
N SER A 187 -16.43 7.83 -0.36
CA SER A 187 -15.69 8.99 -0.86
C SER A 187 -14.22 9.03 -0.40
N GLN A 188 -13.75 8.00 0.28
CA GLN A 188 -12.38 7.87 0.77
C GLN A 188 -11.36 8.01 -0.35
N LEU A 189 -10.13 8.44 0.00
CA LEU A 189 -9.01 8.50 -0.94
C LEU A 189 -8.73 7.10 -1.50
N ILE A 190 -8.51 7.03 -2.81
CA ILE A 190 -8.10 5.81 -3.50
C ILE A 190 -6.65 5.97 -3.97
N LEU A 191 -5.80 4.99 -3.68
CA LEU A 191 -4.45 4.87 -4.23
C LEU A 191 -4.45 3.87 -5.38
N VAL A 192 -3.96 4.31 -6.53
CA VAL A 192 -3.94 3.55 -7.78
C VAL A 192 -2.51 3.20 -8.15
N PRO A 193 -2.09 1.94 -8.04
CA PRO A 193 -0.74 1.51 -8.41
C PRO A 193 -0.56 1.44 -9.93
N ASN A 194 0.69 1.55 -10.38
CA ASN A 194 1.02 1.27 -11.78
C ASN A 194 1.01 -0.24 -12.08
N SER A 195 1.25 -0.63 -13.33
CA SER A 195 1.18 -2.02 -13.78
C SER A 195 2.49 -2.79 -13.63
N ARG A 196 3.51 -2.21 -12.99
CA ARG A 196 4.80 -2.84 -12.78
C ARG A 196 5.30 -2.65 -11.35
N GLY A 197 4.71 -3.41 -10.43
CA GLY A 197 5.19 -3.46 -9.05
C GLY A 197 5.13 -2.11 -8.32
N SER A 198 4.24 -1.20 -8.73
CA SER A 198 4.18 0.18 -8.22
C SER A 198 5.48 0.99 -8.39
N ASP A 199 6.44 0.51 -9.14
CA ASP A 199 7.77 1.11 -9.32
C ASP A 199 7.71 2.54 -9.89
N ALA A 200 8.25 3.50 -9.15
CA ALA A 200 8.25 4.91 -9.54
C ALA A 200 9.09 5.20 -10.79
N ASP A 201 10.21 4.49 -10.99
CA ASP A 201 11.13 4.67 -12.11
C ASP A 201 10.60 4.09 -13.44
N HIS A 202 9.62 3.15 -13.36
CA HIS A 202 9.00 2.56 -14.54
C HIS A 202 7.80 3.33 -15.08
N TRP A 203 7.35 4.37 -14.41
CA TRP A 203 6.14 5.12 -14.75
C TRP A 203 6.11 5.64 -16.20
N ASN A 204 7.24 6.16 -16.67
CA ASN A 204 7.36 6.79 -17.99
C ASN A 204 8.00 5.91 -19.06
N ASN A 205 8.44 4.69 -18.75
CA ASN A 205 9.22 3.87 -19.66
C ASN A 205 8.76 2.44 -19.79
N TYR A 206 7.73 2.03 -19.04
CA TYR A 206 7.20 0.67 -19.08
C TYR A 206 5.85 0.61 -19.78
N ALA A 207 5.75 -0.34 -20.72
CA ALA A 207 4.53 -0.68 -21.46
C ALA A 207 4.42 -2.21 -21.55
N PRO A 208 3.77 -2.88 -20.57
CA PRO A 208 3.67 -4.33 -20.57
C PRO A 208 2.96 -4.87 -21.81
N ASN A 209 3.51 -5.95 -22.36
CA ASN A 209 2.95 -6.67 -23.49
C ASN A 209 2.64 -5.81 -24.74
N GLY A 210 3.35 -4.69 -24.92
CA GLY A 210 3.18 -3.81 -26.08
C GLY A 210 1.97 -2.87 -26.01
N GLY A 211 1.39 -2.69 -24.83
CA GLY A 211 0.36 -1.67 -24.56
C GLY A 211 0.92 -0.24 -24.51
N SER A 212 0.11 0.69 -24.04
CA SER A 212 0.53 2.06 -23.74
C SER A 212 1.48 2.11 -22.57
N LEU A 213 2.31 3.17 -22.48
CA LEU A 213 3.05 3.49 -21.25
C LEU A 213 2.07 3.73 -20.11
N ASP A 214 2.42 3.33 -18.90
CA ASP A 214 1.61 3.57 -17.70
C ASP A 214 1.28 5.07 -17.54
N SER A 215 2.26 5.95 -17.80
CA SER A 215 2.06 7.40 -17.80
C SER A 215 1.02 7.92 -18.80
N VAL A 216 0.72 7.16 -19.84
CA VAL A 216 -0.32 7.48 -20.84
C VAL A 216 -1.67 6.86 -20.46
N ALA A 217 -1.68 5.57 -20.13
CA ALA A 217 -2.90 4.84 -19.80
C ALA A 217 -3.57 5.37 -18.53
N ALA A 218 -2.78 5.78 -17.53
CA ALA A 218 -3.24 6.36 -16.27
C ALA A 218 -4.02 7.67 -16.43
N LEU A 219 -3.82 8.41 -17.52
CA LEU A 219 -4.54 9.67 -17.77
C LEU A 219 -6.03 9.46 -18.01
N ASN A 220 -6.44 8.25 -18.38
CA ASN A 220 -7.85 7.90 -18.60
C ASN A 220 -8.64 7.65 -17.29
N ILE A 221 -7.94 7.55 -16.14
CA ILE A 221 -8.60 7.37 -14.86
C ILE A 221 -9.38 8.62 -14.46
N THR A 222 -10.64 8.38 -14.13
CA THR A 222 -11.58 9.38 -13.60
C THR A 222 -12.16 8.90 -12.27
N ASP A 223 -12.56 9.85 -11.43
CA ASP A 223 -13.20 9.55 -10.15
C ASP A 223 -14.31 10.56 -9.87
N SER A 224 -15.52 10.08 -9.65
CA SER A 224 -16.69 10.93 -9.40
C SER A 224 -16.59 11.72 -8.08
N ALA A 225 -15.79 11.25 -7.10
CA ALA A 225 -15.48 11.96 -5.87
C ALA A 225 -14.26 12.90 -6.01
N ASN A 226 -13.54 12.84 -7.16
CA ASN A 226 -12.28 13.56 -7.37
C ASN A 226 -11.29 13.39 -6.20
N ASN A 227 -11.18 12.18 -5.67
CA ASN A 227 -10.37 11.86 -4.49
C ASN A 227 -9.56 10.59 -4.71
N PHE A 228 -8.55 10.66 -5.59
CA PHE A 228 -7.59 9.60 -5.82
C PHE A 228 -6.19 10.17 -6.04
N ALA A 229 -5.18 9.35 -5.80
CA ALA A 229 -3.79 9.60 -6.11
C ALA A 229 -3.16 8.34 -6.71
N PHE A 230 -2.05 8.49 -7.43
CA PHE A 230 -1.30 7.32 -7.89
C PHE A 230 -0.35 6.85 -6.81
N ASP A 231 -0.29 5.54 -6.67
CA ASP A 231 0.58 4.84 -5.73
C ASP A 231 1.90 4.50 -6.37
N THR A 232 3.00 4.74 -5.64
CA THR A 232 4.35 4.41 -6.09
C THR A 232 5.19 3.83 -4.98
N HIS A 233 6.13 2.97 -5.36
CA HIS A 233 7.17 2.41 -4.50
C HIS A 233 8.55 2.87 -4.96
N ALA A 234 9.49 3.02 -4.04
CA ALA A 234 10.87 3.35 -4.35
C ALA A 234 11.83 2.58 -3.44
N TYR A 235 12.58 1.67 -4.02
CA TYR A 235 13.62 0.90 -3.34
C TYR A 235 14.96 1.15 -3.99
N GLN A 236 15.97 1.31 -3.16
CA GLN A 236 17.36 1.34 -3.63
C GLN A 236 17.94 -0.06 -3.49
N ASP A 237 18.08 -0.75 -4.62
CA ASP A 237 18.53 -2.14 -4.67
C ASP A 237 19.95 -2.34 -4.12
N ASN A 238 20.25 -3.57 -3.75
CA ASN A 238 21.58 -3.98 -3.32
C ASN A 238 22.23 -4.89 -4.41
N PRO A 239 23.37 -4.49 -5.01
CA PRO A 239 24.18 -3.31 -4.70
C PRO A 239 23.44 -2.02 -5.09
N PRO A 240 23.63 -0.94 -4.33
CA PRO A 240 22.97 0.32 -4.64
C PRO A 240 23.26 0.68 -6.09
N SER A 241 22.19 0.88 -6.85
CA SER A 241 22.33 1.48 -8.18
C SER A 241 23.04 2.82 -8.03
N SER A 242 23.74 3.29 -9.06
CA SER A 242 24.31 4.63 -9.05
C SER A 242 23.23 5.74 -9.03
N THR A 243 21.96 5.36 -9.14
CA THR A 243 20.79 6.22 -9.21
C THR A 243 20.32 6.57 -7.81
N SER A 244 20.18 7.83 -7.50
CA SER A 244 19.63 8.29 -6.22
C SER A 244 18.11 8.12 -6.18
N TYR A 245 17.51 8.06 -4.98
CA TYR A 245 16.05 8.04 -4.83
C TYR A 245 15.35 9.18 -5.55
N VAL A 246 15.95 10.39 -5.50
CA VAL A 246 15.37 11.56 -6.16
C VAL A 246 15.36 11.37 -7.68
N GLU A 247 16.40 10.76 -8.24
CA GLU A 247 16.44 10.44 -9.68
C GLU A 247 15.39 9.40 -10.08
N LEU A 248 15.06 8.46 -9.19
CA LEU A 248 13.99 7.48 -9.43
C LEU A 248 12.60 8.14 -9.47
N ILE A 249 12.31 9.04 -8.52
CA ILE A 249 10.95 9.61 -8.35
C ILE A 249 10.73 10.94 -9.09
N ALA A 250 11.80 11.66 -9.48
CA ALA A 250 11.65 12.94 -10.16
C ALA A 250 10.88 12.86 -11.49
N PRO A 251 11.05 11.82 -12.33
CA PRO A 251 10.28 11.69 -13.57
C PRO A 251 8.77 11.55 -13.34
N VAL A 252 8.34 10.75 -12.37
CA VAL A 252 6.90 10.61 -12.04
C VAL A 252 6.37 11.86 -11.36
N THR A 253 7.18 12.55 -10.54
CA THR A 253 6.80 13.84 -9.95
C THR A 253 6.52 14.88 -11.04
N GLN A 254 7.41 14.98 -12.04
CA GLN A 254 7.19 15.91 -13.15
C GLN A 254 5.97 15.54 -13.99
N TRP A 255 5.79 14.25 -14.29
CA TRP A 255 4.59 13.77 -14.96
C TRP A 255 3.30 14.14 -14.20
N ALA A 256 3.27 13.92 -12.90
CA ALA A 256 2.11 14.25 -12.07
C ALA A 256 1.82 15.76 -12.09
N ARG A 257 2.85 16.60 -12.00
CA ARG A 257 2.74 18.06 -12.07
C ARG A 257 2.18 18.53 -13.42
N ASP A 258 2.70 17.99 -14.51
CA ASP A 258 2.29 18.36 -15.88
C ASP A 258 0.84 17.95 -16.17
N ASN A 259 0.32 16.94 -15.48
CA ASN A 259 -1.01 16.37 -15.69
C ASN A 259 -2.00 16.66 -14.54
N GLY A 260 -1.61 17.48 -13.55
CA GLY A 260 -2.47 17.82 -12.41
C GLY A 260 -2.88 16.61 -11.57
N LYS A 261 -1.97 15.65 -11.38
CA LYS A 261 -2.18 14.42 -10.62
C LYS A 261 -1.48 14.48 -9.27
N LEU A 262 -1.93 13.65 -8.33
CA LEU A 262 -1.34 13.49 -7.01
C LEU A 262 -0.69 12.13 -6.87
N LEU A 263 0.32 12.04 -6.01
CA LEU A 263 1.11 10.84 -5.76
C LEU A 263 1.14 10.50 -4.26
N PHE A 264 1.33 9.23 -3.97
CA PHE A 264 1.65 8.73 -2.63
C PHE A 264 2.81 7.72 -2.74
N LEU A 265 3.81 7.82 -1.88
CA LEU A 265 4.90 6.85 -1.78
C LEU A 265 4.57 5.85 -0.68
N SER A 266 3.82 4.80 -1.03
CA SER A 266 3.27 3.86 -0.05
C SER A 266 4.28 2.81 0.42
N GLU A 267 5.37 2.61 -0.33
CA GLU A 267 6.52 1.87 0.13
C GLU A 267 7.83 2.54 -0.26
N LEU A 268 8.75 2.53 0.67
CA LEU A 268 10.15 2.86 0.46
C LEU A 268 11.00 2.06 1.45
N GLY A 269 12.21 1.74 1.05
CA GLY A 269 13.13 1.00 1.91
C GLY A 269 14.57 1.27 1.57
N VAL A 270 15.41 1.30 2.60
CA VAL A 270 16.87 1.45 2.48
C VAL A 270 17.52 0.25 3.15
N THR A 271 18.47 -0.40 2.50
CA THR A 271 19.24 -1.47 3.16
C THR A 271 20.14 -0.90 4.26
N ASN A 272 20.26 -1.61 5.38
CA ASN A 272 21.15 -1.22 6.49
C ASN A 272 22.63 -1.08 6.08
N ASN A 273 23.04 -1.71 5.00
CA ASN A 273 24.41 -1.69 4.47
C ASN A 273 24.65 -0.54 3.49
N ALA A 274 23.65 0.30 3.22
CA ALA A 274 23.84 1.47 2.38
C ALA A 274 24.77 2.46 3.09
N LEU A 275 25.98 2.60 2.61
CA LEU A 275 27.04 3.50 3.15
C LEU A 275 26.58 4.95 3.34
N ASN A 276 25.45 5.33 2.75
CA ASN A 276 24.83 6.65 2.83
C ASN A 276 23.31 6.57 3.01
N GLY A 277 22.77 5.47 3.55
CA GLY A 277 21.32 5.24 3.64
C GLY A 277 20.55 6.36 4.34
N ALA A 278 21.09 6.88 5.45
CA ALA A 278 20.50 8.02 6.15
C ALA A 278 20.46 9.29 5.28
N ALA A 279 21.52 9.60 4.55
CA ALA A 279 21.59 10.79 3.69
C ALA A 279 20.72 10.63 2.44
N ALA A 280 20.68 9.43 1.87
CA ALA A 280 19.83 9.14 0.72
C ALA A 280 18.34 9.28 1.08
N LEU A 281 17.94 8.72 2.22
CA LEU A 281 16.59 8.84 2.75
C LEU A 281 16.23 10.29 3.07
N ASP A 282 17.15 11.00 3.69
CA ASP A 282 16.95 12.41 4.02
C ASP A 282 16.75 13.28 2.78
N ASN A 283 17.52 13.04 1.73
CA ASN A 283 17.34 13.73 0.45
C ASN A 283 15.96 13.38 -0.17
N LEU A 284 15.55 12.11 -0.12
CA LEU A 284 14.24 11.68 -0.59
C LEU A 284 13.12 12.40 0.16
N LEU A 285 13.09 12.32 1.49
CA LEU A 285 12.02 12.90 2.29
C LEU A 285 11.97 14.44 2.19
N SER A 286 13.14 15.09 2.10
CA SER A 286 13.22 16.53 1.84
C SER A 286 12.68 16.89 0.44
N TYR A 287 12.92 16.04 -0.56
CA TYR A 287 12.37 16.22 -1.90
C TYR A 287 10.84 16.07 -1.90
N LEU A 288 10.29 15.08 -1.20
CA LEU A 288 8.83 14.92 -1.05
C LEU A 288 8.20 16.14 -0.37
N ASP A 289 8.81 16.64 0.71
CA ASP A 289 8.33 17.84 1.41
C ASP A 289 8.38 19.09 0.53
N ALA A 290 9.42 19.24 -0.29
CA ALA A 290 9.55 20.35 -1.25
C ALA A 290 8.54 20.26 -2.42
N ASN A 291 7.99 19.08 -2.69
CA ASN A 291 6.98 18.82 -3.73
C ASN A 291 5.64 18.35 -3.12
N SER A 292 5.29 18.88 -1.97
CA SER A 292 4.05 18.53 -1.24
C SER A 292 2.76 18.98 -1.93
N ASP A 293 2.87 19.76 -2.99
CA ASP A 293 1.79 20.05 -3.94
C ASP A 293 1.43 18.85 -4.83
N ILE A 294 2.34 17.87 -4.96
CA ILE A 294 2.19 16.63 -5.73
C ILE A 294 2.13 15.41 -4.81
N TRP A 295 3.01 15.32 -3.83
CA TRP A 295 3.12 14.18 -2.93
C TRP A 295 2.24 14.36 -1.70
N LEU A 296 1.28 13.44 -1.50
CA LEU A 296 0.40 13.45 -0.33
C LEU A 296 1.10 12.94 0.92
N GLY A 297 1.97 11.94 0.78
CA GLY A 297 2.64 11.32 1.91
C GLY A 297 3.53 10.14 1.54
N TRP A 298 4.03 9.48 2.59
CA TRP A 298 4.92 8.33 2.48
C TRP A 298 4.76 7.36 3.65
N THR A 299 5.05 6.07 3.41
CA THR A 299 5.08 5.00 4.42
C THR A 299 6.24 4.04 4.15
N PRO A 300 7.32 4.01 4.98
CA PRO A 300 8.42 3.06 4.80
C PRO A 300 7.98 1.61 5.04
N TRP A 301 8.63 0.69 4.34
CA TRP A 301 8.55 -0.74 4.58
C TRP A 301 9.65 -1.17 5.55
N ASN A 302 9.43 -1.83 6.67
CA ASN A 302 8.14 -2.04 7.32
C ASN A 302 8.35 -2.15 8.84
N LEU A 303 7.25 -2.25 9.56
CA LEU A 303 7.24 -2.69 10.94
C LEU A 303 6.64 -4.10 10.99
N ALA A 304 7.49 -5.08 11.28
CA ALA A 304 7.09 -6.48 11.41
C ALA A 304 7.13 -6.92 12.88
N PRO A 305 6.00 -7.37 13.46
CA PRO A 305 5.89 -7.62 14.89
C PRO A 305 6.72 -8.81 15.40
N TYR A 306 7.09 -9.74 14.53
CA TYR A 306 7.84 -10.94 14.93
C TYR A 306 9.35 -10.80 14.79
N ASN A 307 9.85 -9.72 14.23
CA ASN A 307 11.28 -9.49 14.11
C ASN A 307 11.74 -8.30 14.97
N LEU A 308 11.35 -8.28 16.23
CA LEU A 308 11.69 -7.22 17.19
C LEU A 308 13.20 -7.07 17.39
N THR A 309 14.00 -8.05 16.97
CA THR A 309 15.46 -8.01 17.02
C THR A 309 16.10 -7.57 15.70
N ASP A 310 15.31 -7.44 14.63
CA ASP A 310 15.79 -6.91 13.37
C ASP A 310 16.18 -5.45 13.56
N PRO A 311 17.42 -5.06 13.24
CA PRO A 311 17.83 -3.65 13.30
C PRO A 311 17.02 -2.76 12.34
N ASN A 312 16.31 -3.32 11.37
CA ASN A 312 15.35 -2.63 10.50
C ASN A 312 13.96 -2.47 11.15
N ASN A 313 13.71 -3.13 12.28
CA ASN A 313 12.42 -3.06 12.92
C ASN A 313 12.22 -1.72 13.64
N PHE A 314 11.30 -0.93 13.18
CA PHE A 314 10.95 0.37 13.74
C PHE A 314 10.35 0.29 15.15
N ALA A 315 9.73 -0.84 15.54
CA ALA A 315 9.11 -1.00 16.86
C ALA A 315 10.10 -0.92 18.02
N THR A 316 11.35 -1.23 17.77
CA THR A 316 12.40 -1.23 18.80
C THR A 316 13.21 0.06 18.88
N GLY A 317 12.86 1.08 18.07
CA GLY A 317 13.73 2.26 17.91
C GLY A 317 15.06 1.92 17.25
N GLY A 318 15.04 0.95 16.33
CA GLY A 318 16.21 0.54 15.55
C GLY A 318 16.88 1.72 14.84
N PRO A 319 18.12 1.57 14.37
CA PRO A 319 18.91 2.68 13.81
C PRO A 319 18.21 3.43 12.69
N GLN A 320 17.35 2.77 11.93
CA GLN A 320 16.59 3.43 10.86
C GLN A 320 15.53 4.40 11.40
N MET A 321 14.94 4.16 12.56
CA MET A 321 13.96 5.09 13.13
C MET A 321 14.55 6.50 13.32
N ALA A 322 15.80 6.61 13.72
CA ALA A 322 16.49 7.88 13.88
C ALA A 322 16.60 8.66 12.54
N TRP A 323 16.61 7.97 11.40
CA TRP A 323 16.70 8.60 10.07
C TRP A 323 15.41 9.32 9.68
N TYR A 324 14.27 8.82 10.16
CA TYR A 324 12.95 9.42 9.89
C TYR A 324 12.58 10.52 10.91
N THR A 325 13.14 10.49 12.12
CA THR A 325 12.70 11.32 13.27
C THR A 325 12.63 12.81 12.92
N ARG A 326 13.60 13.35 12.19
CA ARG A 326 13.60 14.78 11.83
C ARG A 326 12.49 15.17 10.84
N HIS A 327 11.97 14.20 10.07
CA HIS A 327 10.85 14.39 9.15
C HIS A 327 9.50 14.11 9.82
N LEU A 328 9.49 13.50 11.00
CA LEU A 328 8.30 13.18 11.76
C LEU A 328 7.96 14.24 12.81
N GLN A 329 8.97 14.89 13.37
CA GLN A 329 8.72 15.96 14.31
C GLN A 329 8.48 17.25 13.54
N PRO A 330 7.34 17.95 13.77
CA PRO A 330 7.20 19.32 13.31
C PRO A 330 8.36 20.11 13.93
N ASN A 331 9.08 20.88 13.13
CA ASN A 331 10.16 21.73 13.60
C ASN A 331 9.73 22.45 14.88
N ILE A 332 10.19 21.96 16.02
CA ILE A 332 10.15 22.71 17.26
C ILE A 332 11.29 23.72 17.12
N ILE A 333 10.97 24.84 16.50
CA ILE A 333 11.81 26.04 16.52
C ILE A 333 11.50 26.79 17.82
#